data_dcca8559c0e0c7f723cefa9246ac5cfa
#
_entry.id   dcca8559c0e0c7f723cefa9246ac5cfa
#
_cell.length_a   1.000
_cell.length_b   1.000
_cell.length_c   1.000
_cell.angle_alpha   90.00
_cell.angle_beta   90.00
_cell.angle_gamma   90.00
#
_symmetry.space_group_name_H-M   'P 1'
#
loop_
_entity.id
_entity.type
_entity.pdbx_description
1 polymer ?
#
loop_
_entity_poly.entity_id
_entity_poly.type
_entity_poly.pdbx_seq_one_letter_code
_entity_poly.pdbx_strand_id
1 'polypeptide(L)'
;MHAMRSAVRVVLIAIAATVALSAQAPGTDAPRTNAPRTTAPRTPAPSAPLAPLAPSTPASVGVSAERLQRLHSGMQAFVDRHEVSGIVTLVAREGKVVDLHAVGLADIDKNTPMKTDAIFRIASMTKPVTSVAIMMLYEENKLFLTDPVSKYIPAFKSSMVIEDGKPVPARGAITIRDLLSHRSGITYGFLNGGVVGNGYRKNGVTDGLTSTTMTLEEGINKLAAEPLVSQPGEKFNYSLGVDVLGRVVEVVSGQPFNVFLRERIIKPLKMVDTDFIVPESKWSRFVNVYS
;
A
#
# COMPACT_ATOMS: atom_id res chain seq x y z
N MET A 1 26.83 32.27 -13.83
CA MET A 1 25.49 31.97 -13.31
C MET A 1 24.93 30.83 -14.16
N HIS A 2 25.16 29.57 -13.76
CA HIS A 2 24.62 28.37 -14.43
C HIS A 2 23.67 27.68 -13.44
N ALA A 3 22.39 27.70 -13.78
CA ALA A 3 21.37 27.01 -13.00
C ALA A 3 21.43 25.51 -13.36
N MET A 4 21.92 24.68 -12.44
CA MET A 4 21.81 23.23 -12.51
C MET A 4 20.37 22.81 -12.20
N ARG A 5 19.67 22.29 -13.18
CA ARG A 5 18.39 21.60 -13.02
C ARG A 5 18.68 20.18 -12.56
N SER A 6 18.49 19.89 -11.27
CA SER A 6 18.50 18.52 -10.75
C SER A 6 17.19 17.83 -11.11
N ALA A 7 17.29 16.78 -11.93
CA ALA A 7 16.18 15.89 -12.22
C ALA A 7 16.07 14.87 -11.08
N VAL A 8 14.97 14.90 -10.35
CA VAL A 8 14.63 13.89 -9.34
C VAL A 8 14.32 12.56 -10.04
N ARG A 9 15.21 11.58 -9.90
CA ARG A 9 14.96 10.20 -10.32
C ARG A 9 14.39 9.43 -9.13
N VAL A 10 13.07 9.26 -9.11
CA VAL A 10 12.42 8.31 -8.20
C VAL A 10 12.65 6.90 -8.77
N VAL A 11 13.52 6.13 -8.14
CA VAL A 11 13.72 4.71 -8.48
C VAL A 11 12.64 3.90 -7.78
N LEU A 12 11.59 3.52 -8.51
CA LEU A 12 10.61 2.52 -8.08
C LEU A 12 11.19 1.13 -8.37
N ILE A 13 11.75 0.46 -7.37
CA ILE A 13 12.10 -0.96 -7.48
C ILE A 13 10.82 -1.78 -7.28
N ALA A 14 10.18 -2.15 -8.39
CA ALA A 14 9.12 -3.16 -8.40
C ALA A 14 9.77 -4.55 -8.42
N ILE A 15 9.73 -5.28 -7.30
CA ILE A 15 10.10 -6.69 -7.27
C ILE A 15 8.91 -7.48 -7.85
N ALA A 16 9.02 -7.89 -9.12
CA ALA A 16 8.11 -8.85 -9.73
C ALA A 16 8.46 -10.25 -9.22
N ALA A 17 7.64 -10.80 -8.31
CA ALA A 17 7.66 -12.22 -8.01
C ALA A 17 6.96 -12.98 -9.14
N THR A 18 7.71 -13.66 -10.01
CA THR A 18 7.18 -14.59 -11.00
C THR A 18 6.72 -15.86 -10.29
N VAL A 19 5.41 -16.01 -10.13
CA VAL A 19 4.77 -17.27 -9.76
C VAL A 19 4.68 -18.13 -11.03
N ALA A 20 5.43 -19.22 -11.10
CA ALA A 20 5.29 -20.21 -12.16
C ALA A 20 3.95 -20.95 -11.99
N LEU A 21 3.02 -20.69 -12.90
CA LEU A 21 1.75 -21.41 -12.99
C LEU A 21 2.00 -22.71 -13.73
N SER A 22 2.00 -23.85 -13.04
CA SER A 22 1.97 -25.18 -13.68
C SER A 22 0.57 -25.41 -14.27
N ALA A 23 0.49 -25.54 -15.59
CA ALA A 23 -0.73 -25.90 -16.29
C ALA A 23 -1.09 -27.37 -15.99
N GLN A 24 -2.23 -27.62 -15.35
CA GLN A 24 -2.86 -28.93 -15.29
C GLN A 24 -3.79 -29.13 -16.48
N ALA A 25 -3.71 -30.30 -17.10
CA ALA A 25 -4.52 -30.72 -18.24
C ALA A 25 -6.02 -30.83 -17.88
N PRO A 26 -6.93 -30.69 -18.86
CA PRO A 26 -8.37 -30.70 -18.60
C PRO A 26 -8.85 -32.12 -18.25
N GLY A 27 -9.42 -32.28 -17.07
CA GLY A 27 -10.13 -33.47 -16.64
C GLY A 27 -11.60 -33.38 -17.05
N THR A 28 -12.13 -34.51 -17.49
CA THR A 28 -13.49 -34.75 -18.00
C THR A 28 -14.60 -34.37 -17.01
N ASP A 29 -15.56 -33.59 -17.48
CA ASP A 29 -16.77 -33.16 -16.73
C ASP A 29 -17.70 -34.32 -16.41
N ALA A 30 -17.98 -34.52 -15.11
CA ALA A 30 -19.15 -35.21 -14.61
C ALA A 30 -20.14 -34.16 -14.05
N PRO A 31 -21.47 -34.31 -14.23
CA PRO A 31 -22.46 -33.30 -13.85
C PRO A 31 -22.53 -33.15 -12.31
N ARG A 32 -22.24 -31.94 -11.82
CA ARG A 32 -22.37 -31.57 -10.39
C ARG A 32 -23.82 -31.21 -10.10
N THR A 33 -24.46 -31.99 -9.25
CA THR A 33 -25.77 -31.66 -8.66
C THR A 33 -25.61 -30.49 -7.67
N ASN A 34 -26.32 -29.38 -7.96
CA ASN A 34 -26.41 -28.21 -7.07
C ASN A 34 -27.32 -28.55 -5.88
N ALA A 35 -26.74 -28.95 -4.77
CA ALA A 35 -27.41 -28.90 -3.48
C ALA A 35 -27.01 -27.58 -2.76
N PRO A 36 -27.97 -26.85 -2.15
CA PRO A 36 -27.66 -25.62 -1.42
C PRO A 36 -26.83 -25.98 -0.16
N ARG A 37 -25.56 -25.56 -0.15
CA ARG A 37 -24.72 -25.61 1.07
C ARG A 37 -25.14 -24.48 2.00
N THR A 38 -25.98 -24.79 2.96
CA THR A 38 -26.15 -23.98 4.17
C THR A 38 -24.90 -24.14 5.05
N THR A 39 -23.91 -23.31 4.85
CA THR A 39 -22.80 -23.16 5.80
C THR A 39 -23.21 -22.14 6.86
N ALA A 40 -23.49 -22.60 8.07
CA ALA A 40 -23.57 -21.73 9.24
C ALA A 40 -22.30 -20.88 9.33
N PRO A 41 -22.39 -19.61 9.78
CA PRO A 41 -21.23 -18.76 9.93
C PRO A 41 -20.24 -19.41 10.92
N ARG A 42 -19.05 -19.80 10.42
CA ARG A 42 -17.94 -20.24 11.28
C ARG A 42 -17.47 -19.00 12.04
N THR A 43 -17.78 -18.96 13.34
CA THR A 43 -17.09 -18.06 14.24
C THR A 43 -15.61 -18.41 14.18
N PRO A 44 -14.70 -17.49 13.81
CA PRO A 44 -13.28 -17.78 13.84
C PRO A 44 -12.89 -18.18 15.26
N ALA A 45 -12.27 -19.33 15.44
CA ALA A 45 -11.65 -19.67 16.71
C ALA A 45 -10.66 -18.56 17.09
N PRO A 46 -10.58 -18.15 18.37
CA PRO A 46 -9.60 -17.17 18.79
C PRO A 46 -8.22 -17.71 18.43
N SER A 47 -7.56 -17.03 17.47
CA SER A 47 -6.19 -17.37 17.10
C SER A 47 -5.30 -17.15 18.32
N ALA A 48 -4.47 -18.14 18.65
CA ALA A 48 -3.44 -17.97 19.67
C ALA A 48 -2.62 -16.70 19.36
N PRO A 49 -2.18 -15.95 20.39
CA PRO A 49 -1.36 -14.76 20.17
C PRO A 49 -0.16 -15.13 19.31
N LEU A 50 0.03 -14.43 18.18
CA LEU A 50 1.21 -14.63 17.34
C LEU A 50 2.45 -14.35 18.18
N ALA A 51 3.32 -15.36 18.32
CA ALA A 51 4.64 -15.16 18.89
C ALA A 51 5.45 -14.22 17.97
N PRO A 52 6.30 -13.33 18.52
CA PRO A 52 7.24 -12.59 17.72
C PRO A 52 8.08 -13.55 16.86
N LEU A 53 8.42 -13.14 15.64
CA LEU A 53 9.31 -13.93 14.78
C LEU A 53 10.62 -14.20 15.54
N ALA A 54 10.91 -15.47 15.82
CA ALA A 54 12.10 -15.85 16.57
C ALA A 54 13.35 -15.69 15.70
N PRO A 55 14.46 -15.14 16.24
CA PRO A 55 15.75 -15.17 15.58
C PRO A 55 16.20 -16.61 15.32
N SER A 56 16.84 -16.85 14.17
CA SER A 56 17.36 -18.17 13.82
C SER A 56 18.60 -18.03 12.93
N THR A 57 19.35 -19.14 12.75
CA THR A 57 20.46 -19.12 11.81
C THR A 57 19.95 -19.29 10.39
N PRO A 58 20.58 -18.64 9.39
CA PRO A 58 20.21 -18.80 7.99
C PRO A 58 20.14 -20.25 7.54
N ALA A 59 21.12 -21.06 7.90
CA ALA A 59 21.22 -22.48 7.52
C ALA A 59 20.03 -23.30 8.00
N SER A 60 19.45 -22.98 9.18
CA SER A 60 18.34 -23.76 9.77
C SER A 60 17.04 -23.70 8.95
N VAL A 61 16.93 -22.77 8.01
CA VAL A 61 15.79 -22.60 7.11
C VAL A 61 16.22 -22.60 5.63
N GLY A 62 17.41 -23.14 5.32
CA GLY A 62 17.91 -23.25 3.97
C GLY A 62 18.24 -21.91 3.29
N VAL A 63 18.65 -20.90 4.06
CA VAL A 63 19.16 -19.62 3.57
C VAL A 63 20.69 -19.64 3.60
N SER A 64 21.35 -19.21 2.52
CA SER A 64 22.81 -19.13 2.46
C SER A 64 23.33 -17.89 3.18
N ALA A 65 24.18 -18.09 4.20
CA ALA A 65 24.86 -17.01 4.90
C ALA A 65 25.77 -16.18 3.95
N GLU A 66 26.43 -16.84 2.99
CA GLU A 66 27.27 -16.17 1.97
C GLU A 66 26.44 -15.22 1.11
N ARG A 67 25.22 -15.64 0.70
CA ARG A 67 24.33 -14.76 -0.07
C ARG A 67 23.84 -13.57 0.73
N LEU A 68 23.61 -13.72 2.05
CA LEU A 68 23.29 -12.60 2.94
C LEU A 68 24.46 -11.62 3.03
N GLN A 69 25.70 -12.09 3.10
CA GLN A 69 26.89 -11.21 3.07
C GLN A 69 26.98 -10.43 1.75
N ARG A 70 26.65 -11.06 0.61
CA ARG A 70 26.57 -10.34 -0.69
C ARG A 70 25.44 -9.30 -0.69
N LEU A 71 24.31 -9.59 -0.05
CA LEU A 71 23.23 -8.61 0.14
C LEU A 71 23.74 -7.40 0.95
N HIS A 72 24.40 -7.65 2.10
CA HIS A 72 24.96 -6.57 2.94
C HIS A 72 25.97 -5.72 2.17
N SER A 73 26.91 -6.35 1.45
CA SER A 73 27.87 -5.62 0.61
C SER A 73 27.19 -4.80 -0.47
N GLY A 74 26.13 -5.34 -1.10
CA GLY A 74 25.33 -4.61 -2.08
C GLY A 74 24.61 -3.41 -1.48
N MET A 75 24.03 -3.56 -0.28
CA MET A 75 23.35 -2.45 0.42
C MET A 75 24.38 -1.37 0.85
N GLN A 76 25.55 -1.77 1.35
CA GLN A 76 26.63 -0.84 1.67
C GLN A 76 27.05 -0.04 0.43
N ALA A 77 27.18 -0.68 -0.72
CA ALA A 77 27.58 0.00 -1.96
C ALA A 77 26.58 1.10 -2.42
N PHE A 78 25.29 0.98 -2.12
CA PHE A 78 24.32 2.07 -2.36
C PHE A 78 24.59 3.29 -1.45
N VAL A 79 24.94 3.05 -0.19
CA VAL A 79 25.32 4.11 0.76
C VAL A 79 26.63 4.76 0.33
N ASP A 80 27.65 3.98 -0.04
CA ASP A 80 28.97 4.47 -0.45
C ASP A 80 28.91 5.35 -1.71
N ARG A 81 27.94 5.07 -2.61
CA ARG A 81 27.67 5.90 -3.80
C ARG A 81 26.74 7.07 -3.53
N HIS A 82 26.33 7.30 -2.28
CA HIS A 82 25.39 8.35 -1.87
C HIS A 82 24.04 8.29 -2.60
N GLU A 83 23.60 7.10 -3.02
CA GLU A 83 22.28 6.92 -3.63
C GLU A 83 21.16 6.90 -2.57
N VAL A 84 21.49 6.51 -1.34
CA VAL A 84 20.61 6.55 -0.16
C VAL A 84 21.45 6.90 1.07
N SER A 85 20.82 7.50 2.09
CA SER A 85 21.50 7.83 3.34
C SER A 85 21.77 6.61 4.20
N GLY A 86 20.86 5.66 4.24
CA GLY A 86 20.98 4.43 5.00
C GLY A 86 19.87 3.45 4.68
N ILE A 87 20.06 2.19 5.06
CA ILE A 87 19.17 1.06 4.75
C ILE A 87 19.06 0.18 5.98
N VAL A 88 17.84 -0.35 6.21
CA VAL A 88 17.62 -1.50 7.09
C VAL A 88 17.05 -2.64 6.25
N THR A 89 17.66 -3.81 6.34
CA THR A 89 17.16 -5.04 5.69
C THR A 89 16.70 -6.04 6.74
N LEU A 90 15.61 -6.73 6.46
CA LEU A 90 15.11 -7.86 7.25
C LEU A 90 14.79 -9.01 6.31
N VAL A 91 15.33 -10.20 6.60
CA VAL A 91 14.98 -11.43 5.90
C VAL A 91 14.37 -12.41 6.90
N ALA A 92 13.18 -12.88 6.59
CA ALA A 92 12.50 -13.91 7.36
C ALA A 92 12.10 -15.07 6.45
N ARG A 93 12.19 -16.30 6.95
CA ARG A 93 11.74 -17.52 6.26
C ARG A 93 11.18 -18.50 7.28
N GLU A 94 10.07 -19.15 6.92
CA GLU A 94 9.39 -20.13 7.79
C GLU A 94 9.06 -19.57 9.19
N GLY A 95 8.62 -18.29 9.24
CA GLY A 95 8.29 -17.62 10.50
C GLY A 95 9.50 -17.29 11.40
N LYS A 96 10.74 -17.34 10.87
CA LYS A 96 11.97 -17.05 11.61
C LYS A 96 12.73 -15.90 10.95
N VAL A 97 13.24 -14.96 11.76
CA VAL A 97 14.15 -13.91 11.29
C VAL A 97 15.55 -14.50 11.18
N VAL A 98 16.11 -14.44 9.97
CA VAL A 98 17.44 -14.99 9.68
C VAL A 98 18.48 -13.90 9.35
N ASP A 99 18.01 -12.70 9.11
CA ASP A 99 18.85 -11.51 8.93
C ASP A 99 18.09 -10.24 9.36
N LEU A 100 18.79 -9.37 10.07
CA LEU A 100 18.36 -8.01 10.39
C LEU A 100 19.60 -7.14 10.45
N HIS A 101 19.77 -6.28 9.44
CA HIS A 101 21.01 -5.53 9.25
C HIS A 101 20.72 -4.06 8.92
N ALA A 102 21.57 -3.16 9.41
CA ALA A 102 21.49 -1.73 9.16
C ALA A 102 22.83 -1.19 8.66
N VAL A 103 22.81 -0.31 7.66
CA VAL A 103 23.98 0.37 7.12
C VAL A 103 23.69 1.84 6.88
N GLY A 104 24.72 2.69 6.90
CA GLY A 104 24.62 4.12 6.63
C GLY A 104 24.07 4.94 7.78
N LEU A 105 23.43 6.06 7.46
CA LEU A 105 23.01 7.09 8.40
C LEU A 105 21.48 7.25 8.41
N ALA A 106 20.93 7.43 9.60
CA ALA A 106 19.53 7.84 9.83
C ALA A 106 19.37 9.36 9.68
N ASP A 107 20.42 10.10 9.97
CA ASP A 107 20.50 11.57 9.87
C ASP A 107 21.90 11.94 9.38
N ILE A 108 22.00 12.47 8.15
CA ILE A 108 23.27 12.85 7.52
C ILE A 108 23.85 14.07 8.24
N ASP A 109 23.02 15.06 8.55
CA ASP A 109 23.48 16.33 9.13
C ASP A 109 24.09 16.17 10.52
N LYS A 110 23.52 15.22 11.30
CA LYS A 110 24.00 14.88 12.65
C LYS A 110 24.94 13.69 12.67
N ASN A 111 25.28 13.12 11.52
CA ASN A 111 26.08 11.89 11.41
C ASN A 111 25.55 10.76 12.31
N THR A 112 24.22 10.61 12.40
CA THR A 112 23.58 9.61 13.26
C THR A 112 23.53 8.26 12.54
N PRO A 113 24.15 7.19 13.06
CA PRO A 113 24.11 5.88 12.41
C PRO A 113 22.71 5.31 12.27
N MET A 114 22.45 4.61 11.18
CA MET A 114 21.24 3.83 11.00
C MET A 114 21.21 2.66 11.99
N LYS A 115 20.04 2.43 12.59
CA LYS A 115 19.81 1.32 13.53
C LYS A 115 18.70 0.40 13.04
N THR A 116 18.74 -0.86 13.47
CA THR A 116 17.74 -1.86 13.09
C THR A 116 16.35 -1.59 13.65
N ASP A 117 16.23 -0.75 14.66
CA ASP A 117 14.97 -0.30 15.27
C ASP A 117 14.52 1.07 14.77
N ALA A 118 15.10 1.58 13.68
CA ALA A 118 14.72 2.85 13.07
C ALA A 118 13.27 2.84 12.57
N ILE A 119 12.60 3.99 12.67
CA ILE A 119 11.20 4.19 12.24
C ILE A 119 11.21 4.96 10.92
N PHE A 120 10.54 4.42 9.92
CA PHE A 120 10.50 4.93 8.56
C PHE A 120 9.11 5.47 8.17
N ARG A 121 9.06 6.44 7.28
CA ARG A 121 7.86 6.74 6.51
C ARG A 121 7.68 5.66 5.45
N ILE A 122 6.65 4.81 5.63
CA ILE A 122 6.44 3.63 4.77
C ILE A 122 5.71 3.95 3.46
N ALA A 123 5.20 5.18 3.30
CA ALA A 123 4.53 5.65 2.08
C ALA A 123 3.58 4.57 1.50
N SER A 124 3.83 4.12 0.28
CA SER A 124 2.97 3.15 -0.41
C SER A 124 2.90 1.76 0.22
N MET A 125 3.79 1.41 1.15
CA MET A 125 3.63 0.18 1.95
C MET A 125 2.42 0.24 2.89
N THR A 126 1.78 1.39 3.05
CA THR A 126 0.46 1.54 3.70
C THR A 126 -0.64 0.81 2.90
N LYS A 127 -0.51 0.68 1.58
CA LYS A 127 -1.54 0.08 0.71
C LYS A 127 -1.86 -1.38 1.04
N PRO A 128 -0.90 -2.29 1.26
CA PRO A 128 -1.19 -3.63 1.72
C PRO A 128 -1.99 -3.66 3.04
N VAL A 129 -1.65 -2.79 3.99
CA VAL A 129 -2.37 -2.72 5.29
C VAL A 129 -3.82 -2.28 5.09
N THR A 130 -4.05 -1.26 4.25
CA THR A 130 -5.40 -0.82 3.88
C THR A 130 -6.17 -1.92 3.15
N SER A 131 -5.51 -2.64 2.25
CA SER A 131 -6.13 -3.76 1.51
C SER A 131 -6.55 -4.89 2.46
N VAL A 132 -5.74 -5.20 3.48
CA VAL A 132 -6.11 -6.15 4.55
C VAL A 132 -7.36 -5.67 5.28
N ALA A 133 -7.47 -4.38 5.62
CA ALA A 133 -8.67 -3.83 6.27
C ALA A 133 -9.94 -4.04 5.42
N ILE A 134 -9.86 -3.81 4.10
CA ILE A 134 -10.96 -4.10 3.17
C ILE A 134 -11.29 -5.60 3.15
N MET A 135 -10.28 -6.47 3.10
CA MET A 135 -10.53 -7.92 3.09
C MET A 135 -11.11 -8.44 4.41
N MET A 136 -10.78 -7.82 5.55
CA MET A 136 -11.45 -8.12 6.84
C MET A 136 -12.94 -7.76 6.79
N LEU A 137 -13.28 -6.58 6.26
CA LEU A 137 -14.68 -6.18 6.09
C LEU A 137 -15.43 -7.06 5.07
N TYR A 138 -14.73 -7.53 4.04
CA TYR A 138 -15.25 -8.51 3.08
C TYR A 138 -15.54 -9.86 3.76
N GLU A 139 -14.62 -10.40 4.56
CA GLU A 139 -14.83 -11.63 5.34
C GLU A 139 -15.99 -11.52 6.33
N GLU A 140 -16.24 -10.31 6.85
CA GLU A 140 -17.38 -9.99 7.72
C GLU A 140 -18.71 -9.80 6.95
N ASN A 141 -18.72 -9.99 5.63
CA ASN A 141 -19.86 -9.73 4.74
C ASN A 141 -20.42 -8.30 4.80
N LYS A 142 -19.59 -7.31 5.17
CA LYS A 142 -19.97 -5.90 5.25
C LYS A 142 -19.85 -5.17 3.90
N LEU A 143 -19.07 -5.72 3.00
CA LEU A 143 -18.91 -5.24 1.62
C LEU A 143 -18.60 -6.40 0.67
N PHE A 144 -18.78 -6.18 -0.63
CA PHE A 144 -18.38 -7.11 -1.67
C PHE A 144 -17.39 -6.44 -2.65
N LEU A 145 -16.47 -7.23 -3.22
CA LEU A 145 -15.49 -6.70 -4.17
C LEU A 145 -16.12 -6.16 -5.46
N THR A 146 -17.32 -6.61 -5.78
CA THR A 146 -18.13 -6.15 -6.91
C THR A 146 -19.02 -4.96 -6.59
N ASP A 147 -19.09 -4.53 -5.33
CA ASP A 147 -19.89 -3.37 -4.97
C ASP A 147 -19.35 -2.12 -5.68
N PRO A 148 -20.23 -1.27 -6.22
CA PRO A 148 -19.83 0.03 -6.73
C PRO A 148 -19.39 0.93 -5.57
N VAL A 149 -18.30 1.65 -5.75
CA VAL A 149 -17.77 2.59 -4.73
C VAL A 149 -18.82 3.63 -4.34
N SER A 150 -19.67 4.02 -5.28
CA SER A 150 -20.78 4.96 -5.06
C SER A 150 -21.82 4.49 -4.04
N LYS A 151 -21.87 3.20 -3.72
CA LYS A 151 -22.69 2.66 -2.60
C LYS A 151 -22.24 3.23 -1.26
N TYR A 152 -20.96 3.47 -1.10
CA TYR A 152 -20.31 3.95 0.14
C TYR A 152 -19.98 5.44 0.06
N ILE A 153 -19.58 5.92 -1.11
CA ILE A 153 -19.16 7.30 -1.36
C ILE A 153 -19.95 7.82 -2.57
N PRO A 154 -21.13 8.43 -2.34
CA PRO A 154 -22.06 8.83 -3.43
C PRO A 154 -21.44 9.76 -4.47
N ALA A 155 -20.38 10.52 -4.12
CA ALA A 155 -19.67 11.40 -5.02
C ALA A 155 -19.11 10.69 -6.28
N PHE A 156 -18.85 9.36 -6.22
CA PHE A 156 -18.41 8.57 -7.40
C PHE A 156 -19.56 8.08 -8.30
N LYS A 157 -20.82 8.51 -8.07
CA LYS A 157 -21.96 8.02 -8.86
C LYS A 157 -21.92 8.42 -10.33
N SER A 158 -21.37 9.60 -10.61
CA SER A 158 -21.36 10.20 -11.96
C SER A 158 -19.94 10.55 -12.40
N SER A 159 -19.02 9.57 -12.30
CA SER A 159 -17.63 9.77 -12.71
C SER A 159 -17.52 10.06 -14.21
N MET A 160 -16.65 11.00 -14.56
CA MET A 160 -16.30 11.33 -15.93
C MET A 160 -14.92 10.75 -16.27
N VAL A 161 -14.70 10.47 -17.56
CA VAL A 161 -13.42 9.96 -18.07
C VAL A 161 -12.92 10.91 -19.16
N ILE A 162 -11.62 11.15 -19.27
CA ILE A 162 -11.07 11.87 -20.42
C ILE A 162 -10.79 10.90 -21.56
N GLU A 163 -11.56 10.99 -22.64
CA GLU A 163 -11.35 10.28 -23.92
C GLU A 163 -11.13 11.32 -25.02
N ASP A 164 -10.06 11.17 -25.80
CA ASP A 164 -9.68 12.12 -26.87
C ASP A 164 -9.63 13.59 -26.40
N GLY A 165 -9.17 13.81 -25.19
CA GLY A 165 -9.05 15.12 -24.57
C GLY A 165 -10.37 15.74 -24.08
N LYS A 166 -11.48 15.03 -24.16
CA LYS A 166 -12.82 15.50 -23.74
C LYS A 166 -13.39 14.67 -22.60
N PRO A 167 -14.11 15.28 -21.66
CA PRO A 167 -14.80 14.54 -20.62
C PRO A 167 -16.04 13.83 -21.20
N VAL A 168 -16.13 12.52 -20.98
CA VAL A 168 -17.29 11.68 -21.31
C VAL A 168 -17.72 10.92 -20.04
N PRO A 169 -18.99 10.52 -19.92
CA PRO A 169 -19.41 9.69 -18.79
C PRO A 169 -18.67 8.36 -18.74
N ALA A 170 -18.35 7.89 -17.53
CA ALA A 170 -17.84 6.54 -17.36
C ALA A 170 -18.86 5.50 -17.81
N ARG A 171 -18.40 4.47 -18.54
CA ARG A 171 -19.26 3.39 -19.07
C ARG A 171 -19.75 2.42 -18.00
N GLY A 172 -19.09 2.44 -16.84
CA GLY A 172 -19.43 1.59 -15.69
C GLY A 172 -19.05 2.23 -14.37
N ALA A 173 -19.57 1.69 -13.28
CA ALA A 173 -19.21 2.13 -11.95
C ALA A 173 -17.80 1.63 -11.57
N ILE A 174 -17.06 2.43 -10.82
CA ILE A 174 -15.84 1.98 -10.15
C ILE A 174 -16.22 0.98 -9.06
N THR A 175 -15.61 -0.19 -9.03
CA THR A 175 -15.82 -1.21 -7.99
C THR A 175 -14.73 -1.21 -6.94
N ILE A 176 -14.99 -1.84 -5.78
CA ILE A 176 -13.97 -2.08 -4.75
C ILE A 176 -12.77 -2.85 -5.34
N ARG A 177 -13.03 -3.84 -6.21
CA ARG A 177 -11.98 -4.59 -6.93
C ARG A 177 -11.12 -3.69 -7.81
N ASP A 178 -11.71 -2.74 -8.51
CA ASP A 178 -10.97 -1.81 -9.38
C ASP A 178 -10.03 -0.92 -8.58
N LEU A 179 -10.45 -0.48 -7.39
CA LEU A 179 -9.58 0.27 -6.47
C LEU A 179 -8.41 -0.58 -5.97
N LEU A 180 -8.67 -1.81 -5.49
CA LEU A 180 -7.64 -2.73 -4.99
C LEU A 180 -6.62 -3.10 -6.06
N SER A 181 -7.04 -3.19 -7.31
CA SER A 181 -6.18 -3.60 -8.44
C SER A 181 -5.61 -2.42 -9.25
N HIS A 182 -5.83 -1.17 -8.81
CA HIS A 182 -5.45 0.03 -9.54
C HIS A 182 -6.02 0.11 -10.97
N ARG A 183 -7.27 -0.35 -11.14
CA ARG A 183 -7.98 -0.33 -12.43
C ARG A 183 -9.18 0.62 -12.45
N SER A 184 -9.29 1.49 -11.46
CA SER A 184 -10.41 2.43 -11.31
C SER A 184 -10.41 3.59 -12.31
N GLY A 185 -9.29 3.84 -13.00
CA GLY A 185 -9.09 5.04 -13.81
C GLY A 185 -8.64 6.28 -13.00
N ILE A 186 -8.57 6.18 -11.68
CA ILE A 186 -7.94 7.20 -10.83
C ILE A 186 -6.42 7.18 -11.07
N THR A 187 -5.73 8.28 -10.86
CA THR A 187 -4.26 8.41 -10.99
C THR A 187 -3.64 9.15 -9.80
N TYR A 188 -2.38 9.52 -9.91
CA TYR A 188 -1.71 10.54 -9.10
C TYR A 188 -1.43 11.77 -9.93
N GLY A 189 -1.56 12.97 -9.35
CA GLY A 189 -1.28 14.23 -10.04
C GLY A 189 0.16 14.33 -10.53
N PHE A 190 1.14 13.74 -9.84
CA PHE A 190 2.55 13.73 -10.23
C PHE A 190 2.92 12.66 -11.28
N LEU A 191 2.09 11.63 -11.45
CA LEU A 191 2.28 10.60 -12.48
C LEU A 191 1.62 10.95 -13.81
N ASN A 192 0.69 11.90 -13.80
CA ASN A 192 -0.07 12.30 -14.98
C ASN A 192 0.12 13.80 -15.25
N GLY A 193 0.81 14.13 -16.34
CA GLY A 193 1.02 15.52 -16.79
C GLY A 193 -0.12 16.11 -17.61
N GLY A 194 -1.13 15.29 -17.98
CA GLY A 194 -2.26 15.71 -18.81
C GLY A 194 -3.34 16.50 -18.06
N VAL A 195 -4.53 16.58 -18.67
CA VAL A 195 -5.68 17.31 -18.15
C VAL A 195 -6.03 16.91 -16.72
N VAL A 196 -6.08 15.59 -16.45
CA VAL A 196 -6.46 15.06 -15.14
C VAL A 196 -5.45 15.42 -14.05
N GLY A 197 -4.16 15.18 -14.28
CA GLY A 197 -3.14 15.48 -13.27
C GLY A 197 -2.99 16.98 -13.01
N ASN A 198 -3.20 17.83 -14.05
CA ASN A 198 -3.27 19.28 -13.88
C ASN A 198 -4.50 19.69 -13.08
N GLY A 199 -5.65 19.05 -13.30
CA GLY A 199 -6.87 19.21 -12.53
C GLY A 199 -6.64 18.93 -11.05
N TYR A 200 -6.04 17.78 -10.72
CA TYR A 200 -5.71 17.38 -9.35
C TYR A 200 -4.88 18.46 -8.63
N ARG A 201 -3.82 18.95 -9.27
CA ARG A 201 -2.99 20.02 -8.69
C ARG A 201 -3.75 21.33 -8.49
N LYS A 202 -4.52 21.76 -9.50
CA LYS A 202 -5.29 23.00 -9.47
C LYS A 202 -6.36 22.98 -8.39
N ASN A 203 -7.04 21.85 -8.22
CA ASN A 203 -8.19 21.70 -7.31
C ASN A 203 -7.79 21.21 -5.91
N GLY A 204 -6.48 21.05 -5.65
CA GLY A 204 -5.94 20.69 -4.35
C GLY A 204 -6.29 19.28 -3.93
N VAL A 205 -6.29 18.34 -4.88
CA VAL A 205 -6.32 16.91 -4.58
C VAL A 205 -4.96 16.54 -3.97
N THR A 206 -4.95 16.14 -2.72
CA THR A 206 -3.71 15.74 -2.05
C THR A 206 -3.22 14.38 -2.54
N ASP A 207 -1.91 14.23 -2.68
CA ASP A 207 -1.25 12.98 -3.03
C ASP A 207 -0.76 12.17 -1.80
N GLY A 208 -0.97 12.72 -0.60
CA GLY A 208 -0.53 12.12 0.65
C GLY A 208 0.97 12.26 0.94
N LEU A 209 1.73 12.94 0.08
CA LEU A 209 3.17 13.18 0.28
C LEU A 209 3.44 14.50 1.01
N THR A 210 2.48 15.42 0.94
CA THR A 210 2.54 16.72 1.62
C THR A 210 1.57 16.76 2.80
N SER A 211 1.87 17.63 3.78
CA SER A 211 0.98 17.86 4.93
C SER A 211 -0.34 18.47 4.46
N THR A 212 -1.43 18.00 5.04
CA THR A 212 -2.76 18.57 4.81
C THR A 212 -3.55 18.64 6.11
N THR A 213 -4.43 19.61 6.22
CA THR A 213 -5.43 19.74 7.29
C THR A 213 -6.77 19.14 6.90
N MET A 214 -6.91 18.68 5.65
CA MET A 214 -8.15 18.06 5.16
C MET A 214 -8.37 16.70 5.82
N THR A 215 -9.62 16.41 6.12
CA THR A 215 -10.05 15.06 6.48
C THR A 215 -9.94 14.14 5.26
N LEU A 216 -9.92 12.83 5.49
CA LEU A 216 -9.93 11.84 4.40
C LEU A 216 -11.19 12.01 3.53
N GLU A 217 -12.34 12.27 4.14
CA GLU A 217 -13.59 12.52 3.43
C GLU A 217 -13.52 13.73 2.49
N GLU A 218 -13.02 14.87 2.98
CA GLU A 218 -12.85 16.08 2.15
C GLU A 218 -11.91 15.83 0.97
N GLY A 219 -10.77 15.16 1.22
CA GLY A 219 -9.80 14.82 0.18
C GLY A 219 -10.40 13.90 -0.89
N ILE A 220 -11.13 12.88 -0.47
CA ILE A 220 -11.77 11.92 -1.38
C ILE A 220 -12.93 12.56 -2.15
N ASN A 221 -13.71 13.45 -1.56
CA ASN A 221 -14.76 14.19 -2.27
C ASN A 221 -14.17 15.12 -3.35
N LYS A 222 -13.03 15.76 -3.10
CA LYS A 222 -12.31 16.51 -4.13
C LYS A 222 -11.84 15.61 -5.27
N LEU A 223 -11.27 14.45 -4.94
CA LEU A 223 -10.82 13.45 -5.92
C LEU A 223 -11.98 12.95 -6.78
N ALA A 224 -13.14 12.69 -6.17
CA ALA A 224 -14.33 12.19 -6.88
C ALA A 224 -14.92 13.20 -7.87
N ALA A 225 -14.64 14.50 -7.70
CA ALA A 225 -15.05 15.55 -8.63
C ALA A 225 -14.17 15.61 -9.89
N GLU A 226 -13.01 14.95 -9.88
CA GLU A 226 -12.07 14.96 -10.99
C GLU A 226 -12.34 13.80 -11.97
N PRO A 227 -12.07 14.02 -13.27
CA PRO A 227 -12.23 12.97 -14.24
C PRO A 227 -11.17 11.86 -14.10
N LEU A 228 -11.50 10.67 -14.57
CA LEU A 228 -10.63 9.50 -14.65
C LEU A 228 -9.74 9.58 -15.89
N VAL A 229 -8.57 8.91 -15.87
CA VAL A 229 -7.65 8.81 -17.02
C VAL A 229 -7.97 7.64 -17.95
N SER A 230 -8.82 6.72 -17.52
CA SER A 230 -9.31 5.57 -18.31
C SER A 230 -10.65 5.10 -17.79
N GLN A 231 -11.37 4.34 -18.58
CA GLN A 231 -12.60 3.68 -18.14
C GLN A 231 -12.31 2.71 -16.98
N PRO A 232 -13.20 2.62 -15.97
CA PRO A 232 -13.07 1.66 -14.89
C PRO A 232 -12.94 0.23 -15.42
N GLY A 233 -12.02 -0.53 -14.87
CA GLY A 233 -11.75 -1.92 -15.24
C GLY A 233 -10.83 -2.12 -16.46
N GLU A 234 -10.56 -1.10 -17.27
CA GLU A 234 -9.81 -1.27 -18.53
C GLU A 234 -8.29 -1.36 -18.34
N LYS A 235 -7.70 -0.42 -17.62
CA LYS A 235 -6.23 -0.28 -17.55
C LYS A 235 -5.74 -0.21 -16.13
N PHE A 236 -4.52 -0.70 -15.90
CA PHE A 236 -3.80 -0.46 -14.67
C PHE A 236 -3.28 0.99 -14.66
N ASN A 237 -3.67 1.75 -13.64
CA ASN A 237 -3.18 3.08 -13.34
C ASN A 237 -2.89 3.17 -11.84
N TYR A 238 -1.61 3.14 -11.48
CA TYR A 238 -1.22 3.32 -10.08
C TYR A 238 -1.76 4.64 -9.52
N SER A 239 -2.42 4.62 -8.35
CA SER A 239 -3.35 5.70 -8.02
C SER A 239 -3.63 5.90 -6.54
N LEU A 240 -4.37 6.97 -6.25
CA LEU A 240 -5.06 7.27 -4.99
C LEU A 240 -6.26 6.32 -4.71
N GLY A 241 -6.45 5.28 -5.50
CA GLY A 241 -7.57 4.33 -5.31
C GLY A 241 -7.57 3.69 -3.93
N VAL A 242 -6.40 3.46 -3.32
CA VAL A 242 -6.30 2.89 -1.97
C VAL A 242 -6.64 3.92 -0.89
N ASP A 243 -6.48 5.21 -1.15
CA ASP A 243 -6.95 6.28 -0.26
C ASP A 243 -8.49 6.30 -0.25
N VAL A 244 -9.13 6.08 -1.41
CA VAL A 244 -10.59 5.88 -1.50
C VAL A 244 -11.03 4.67 -0.68
N LEU A 245 -10.26 3.57 -0.71
CA LEU A 245 -10.54 2.40 0.15
C LEU A 245 -10.44 2.72 1.63
N GLY A 246 -9.52 3.59 2.04
CA GLY A 246 -9.45 4.11 3.41
C GLY A 246 -10.77 4.77 3.83
N ARG A 247 -11.36 5.59 2.96
CA ARG A 247 -12.68 6.20 3.20
C ARG A 247 -13.80 5.17 3.23
N VAL A 248 -13.75 4.15 2.37
CA VAL A 248 -14.71 3.03 2.41
C VAL A 248 -14.64 2.31 3.77
N VAL A 249 -13.43 2.09 4.31
CA VAL A 249 -13.27 1.52 5.67
C VAL A 249 -13.97 2.37 6.71
N GLU A 250 -13.83 3.71 6.68
CA GLU A 250 -14.52 4.60 7.61
C GLU A 250 -16.04 4.48 7.52
N VAL A 251 -16.57 4.53 6.30
CA VAL A 251 -18.02 4.47 6.07
C VAL A 251 -18.61 3.14 6.53
N VAL A 252 -17.95 2.03 6.19
CA VAL A 252 -18.45 0.68 6.49
C VAL A 252 -18.31 0.32 7.97
N SER A 253 -17.22 0.76 8.60
CA SER A 253 -16.94 0.45 10.01
C SER A 253 -17.56 1.43 11.00
N GLY A 254 -17.89 2.65 10.57
CA GLY A 254 -18.30 3.75 11.44
C GLY A 254 -17.17 4.30 12.33
N GLN A 255 -15.91 4.00 12.01
CA GLN A 255 -14.73 4.41 12.78
C GLN A 255 -13.78 5.23 11.90
N PRO A 256 -13.04 6.20 12.46
CA PRO A 256 -11.93 6.83 11.76
C PRO A 256 -10.92 5.78 11.27
N PHE A 257 -10.37 5.97 10.06
CA PHE A 257 -9.50 4.99 9.41
C PHE A 257 -8.28 4.58 10.25
N ASN A 258 -7.61 5.56 10.84
CA ASN A 258 -6.46 5.30 11.73
C ASN A 258 -6.85 4.50 12.98
N VAL A 259 -8.04 4.73 13.53
CA VAL A 259 -8.55 3.98 14.69
C VAL A 259 -8.83 2.54 14.29
N PHE A 260 -9.53 2.34 13.15
CA PHE A 260 -9.80 0.98 12.65
C PHE A 260 -8.51 0.18 12.46
N LEU A 261 -7.51 0.74 11.76
CA LEU A 261 -6.23 0.05 11.54
C LEU A 261 -5.52 -0.27 12.86
N ARG A 262 -5.51 0.69 13.79
CA ARG A 262 -4.85 0.52 15.09
C ARG A 262 -5.49 -0.63 15.88
N GLU A 263 -6.82 -0.63 16.00
CA GLU A 263 -7.53 -1.62 16.83
C GLU A 263 -7.59 -3.01 16.19
N ARG A 264 -7.71 -3.07 14.85
CA ARG A 264 -7.99 -4.31 14.15
C ARG A 264 -6.76 -5.01 13.57
N ILE A 265 -5.67 -4.26 13.32
CA ILE A 265 -4.47 -4.78 12.66
C ILE A 265 -3.23 -4.52 13.53
N ILE A 266 -2.93 -3.27 13.83
CA ILE A 266 -1.66 -2.86 14.43
C ILE A 266 -1.51 -3.44 15.84
N LYS A 267 -2.48 -3.26 16.71
CA LYS A 267 -2.44 -3.79 18.10
C LYS A 267 -2.43 -5.32 18.14
N PRO A 268 -3.35 -6.05 17.45
CA PRO A 268 -3.34 -7.50 17.45
C PRO A 268 -2.03 -8.12 16.96
N LEU A 269 -1.39 -7.50 15.97
CA LEU A 269 -0.10 -7.92 15.41
C LEU A 269 1.10 -7.39 16.22
N LYS A 270 0.87 -6.64 17.31
CA LYS A 270 1.91 -6.04 18.15
C LYS A 270 2.91 -5.16 17.36
N MET A 271 2.42 -4.47 16.34
CA MET A 271 3.22 -3.56 15.50
C MET A 271 3.40 -2.21 16.24
N VAL A 272 4.12 -2.23 17.35
CA VAL A 272 4.23 -1.14 18.34
C VAL A 272 4.81 0.17 17.80
N ASP A 273 5.50 0.11 16.67
CA ASP A 273 6.16 1.25 16.01
C ASP A 273 5.46 1.68 14.71
N THR A 274 4.28 1.10 14.41
CA THR A 274 3.48 1.43 13.23
C THR A 274 2.28 2.27 13.63
N ASP A 275 2.22 3.51 13.15
CA ASP A 275 1.06 4.41 13.32
C ASP A 275 1.10 5.53 12.27
N PHE A 276 0.04 6.34 12.19
CA PHE A 276 0.00 7.57 11.37
C PHE A 276 0.76 8.73 12.01
N ILE A 277 1.01 8.67 13.31
CA ILE A 277 1.71 9.70 14.07
C ILE A 277 2.82 9.03 14.87
N VAL A 278 4.04 9.54 14.72
CA VAL A 278 5.18 9.14 15.56
C VAL A 278 5.18 10.01 16.82
N PRO A 279 4.97 9.42 18.02
CA PRO A 279 4.98 10.19 19.26
C PRO A 279 6.40 10.71 19.56
N GLU A 280 6.50 11.82 20.27
CA GLU A 280 7.76 12.50 20.59
C GLU A 280 8.80 11.56 21.23
N SER A 281 8.35 10.67 22.11
CA SER A 281 9.21 9.66 22.75
C SER A 281 9.94 8.72 21.77
N LYS A 282 9.52 8.68 20.50
CA LYS A 282 10.12 7.85 19.44
C LYS A 282 10.86 8.67 18.37
N TRP A 283 10.91 10.00 18.47
CA TRP A 283 11.55 10.83 17.44
C TRP A 283 13.02 10.55 17.26
N SER A 284 13.72 10.14 18.32
CA SER A 284 15.15 9.76 18.22
C SER A 284 15.43 8.54 17.31
N ARG A 285 14.39 7.77 16.97
CA ARG A 285 14.43 6.61 16.06
C ARG A 285 13.86 6.92 14.67
N PHE A 286 13.22 8.09 14.50
CA PHE A 286 12.54 8.46 13.27
C PHE A 286 13.53 9.03 12.27
N VAL A 287 13.69 8.36 11.11
CA VAL A 287 14.70 8.71 10.11
C VAL A 287 14.31 9.94 9.30
N ASN A 288 15.29 10.71 8.88
CA ASN A 288 15.10 11.81 7.96
C ASN A 288 14.87 11.29 6.53
N VAL A 289 14.14 12.10 5.74
CA VAL A 289 13.96 11.86 4.29
C VAL A 289 14.75 12.92 3.55
N TYR A 290 15.59 12.46 2.64
CA TYR A 290 16.43 13.31 1.79
C TYR A 290 15.95 13.19 0.34
N SER A 291 16.06 14.29 -0.44
CA SER A 291 15.67 14.40 -1.86
C SER A 291 16.85 14.86 -2.71
#